data_aa1aa47ef7aa766ab3a7ca5185974179
#
_entry.id   aa1aa47ef7aa766ab3a7ca5185974179
#
_cell.length_a   1.000
_cell.length_b   1.000
_cell.length_c   1.000
_cell.angle_alpha   90.00
_cell.angle_beta   90.00
_cell.angle_gamma   90.00
#
_symmetry.space_group_name_H-M   'P 1'
#
loop_
_entity.id
_entity.type
_entity.pdbx_description
1 polymer ?
#
loop_
_entity_poly.entity_id
_entity_poly.type
_entity_poly.pdbx_seq_one_letter_code
_entity_poly.pdbx_strand_id
1 'polypeptide(L)'
;HVGFINVDGEKMSKSLGNFFTIRDVMEKFHPEVIRYFIVSSHYRSPVNFSDFALKEAKTALSRFYHSFKAYQQMYGQKIVETLEQGFVERFNAAMRDDFNTAETMAVLFELNKELNRAVKEETAEQATVLYSTLRYLTNILGLVQHDVDEFFFFFFFHEALYLSDKEIDNFIQQRFDAKRAN
;
A
#
# COMPACT_ATOMS: atom_id res chain seq x y z
N HIS A 1 -15.13 -19.70 -9.31
CA HIS A 1 -15.96 -18.50 -9.46
C HIS A 1 -15.35 -17.37 -8.64
N VAL A 2 -15.37 -16.15 -9.16
CA VAL A 2 -14.95 -14.95 -8.45
C VAL A 2 -16.02 -14.53 -7.43
N GLY A 3 -15.60 -13.99 -6.28
CA GLY A 3 -16.51 -13.41 -5.28
C GLY A 3 -17.30 -12.21 -5.83
N PHE A 4 -18.40 -11.90 -5.18
CA PHE A 4 -19.21 -10.72 -5.53
C PHE A 4 -18.56 -9.45 -4.97
N ILE A 5 -18.79 -8.32 -5.65
CA ILE A 5 -18.49 -7.01 -5.09
C ILE A 5 -19.77 -6.50 -4.42
N ASN A 6 -19.66 -6.20 -3.14
CA ASN A 6 -20.67 -5.53 -2.36
C ASN A 6 -20.28 -4.06 -2.18
N VAL A 7 -21.27 -3.20 -1.97
CA VAL A 7 -21.10 -1.79 -1.64
C VAL A 7 -21.84 -1.54 -0.34
N ASP A 8 -21.11 -1.16 0.71
CA ASP A 8 -21.66 -0.95 2.04
C ASP A 8 -22.54 -2.13 2.55
N GLY A 9 -22.08 -3.36 2.26
CA GLY A 9 -22.73 -4.61 2.66
C GLY A 9 -23.81 -5.12 1.71
N GLU A 10 -24.24 -4.33 0.71
CA GLU A 10 -25.24 -4.73 -0.28
C GLU A 10 -24.59 -5.11 -1.61
N LYS A 11 -25.18 -6.07 -2.33
CA LYS A 11 -24.68 -6.47 -3.65
C LYS A 11 -24.72 -5.29 -4.61
N MET A 12 -23.57 -4.99 -5.26
CA MET A 12 -23.50 -3.95 -6.30
C MET A 12 -24.45 -4.29 -7.46
N SER A 13 -25.37 -3.38 -7.78
CA SER A 13 -26.22 -3.51 -8.95
C SER A 13 -26.71 -2.15 -9.47
N LYS A 14 -26.94 -2.07 -10.79
CA LYS A 14 -27.49 -0.85 -11.42
C LYS A 14 -28.90 -0.53 -10.92
N SER A 15 -29.72 -1.55 -10.63
CA SER A 15 -31.10 -1.38 -10.15
C SER A 15 -31.18 -0.79 -8.75
N LEU A 16 -30.16 -0.98 -7.91
CA LEU A 16 -30.07 -0.42 -6.56
C LEU A 16 -29.42 0.98 -6.54
N GLY A 17 -28.94 1.47 -7.68
CA GLY A 17 -28.29 2.79 -7.74
C GLY A 17 -26.92 2.87 -7.05
N ASN A 18 -26.38 1.75 -6.58
CA ASN A 18 -25.09 1.65 -5.91
C ASN A 18 -23.96 1.18 -6.86
N PHE A 19 -24.16 1.30 -8.17
CA PHE A 19 -23.18 0.93 -9.18
C PHE A 19 -22.26 2.11 -9.51
N PHE A 20 -20.97 1.86 -9.52
CA PHE A 20 -19.93 2.78 -10.01
C PHE A 20 -18.86 2.00 -10.79
N THR A 21 -18.13 2.69 -11.64
CA THR A 21 -17.02 2.11 -12.40
C THR A 21 -15.69 2.27 -11.67
N ILE A 22 -14.70 1.46 -12.02
CA ILE A 22 -13.32 1.67 -11.52
C ILE A 22 -12.83 3.07 -11.88
N ARG A 23 -13.25 3.62 -13.03
CA ARG A 23 -12.87 4.97 -13.47
C ARG A 23 -13.38 6.03 -12.48
N ASP A 24 -14.62 5.92 -12.02
CA ASP A 24 -15.18 6.84 -11.03
C ASP A 24 -14.42 6.77 -9.70
N VAL A 25 -13.97 5.56 -9.31
CA VAL A 25 -13.17 5.38 -8.09
C VAL A 25 -11.75 5.96 -8.26
N MET A 26 -11.17 5.86 -9.46
CA MET A 26 -9.84 6.42 -9.76
C MET A 26 -9.80 7.96 -9.74
N GLU A 27 -10.94 8.63 -9.81
CA GLU A 27 -11.01 10.08 -9.61
C GLU A 27 -10.70 10.49 -8.16
N LYS A 28 -10.95 9.58 -7.19
CA LYS A 28 -10.80 9.84 -5.75
C LYS A 28 -9.61 9.11 -5.13
N PHE A 29 -9.24 7.95 -5.67
CA PHE A 29 -8.23 7.08 -5.09
C PHE A 29 -7.15 6.73 -6.11
N HIS A 30 -5.92 6.69 -5.65
CA HIS A 30 -4.79 6.26 -6.48
C HIS A 30 -5.03 4.83 -7.01
N PRO A 31 -4.76 4.53 -8.30
CA PRO A 31 -5.01 3.22 -8.90
C PRO A 31 -4.39 2.05 -8.14
N GLU A 32 -3.22 2.27 -7.56
CA GLU A 32 -2.53 1.24 -6.79
C GLU A 32 -3.20 0.94 -5.44
N VAL A 33 -3.90 1.90 -4.83
CA VAL A 33 -4.73 1.68 -3.64
C VAL A 33 -5.90 0.74 -3.99
N ILE A 34 -6.52 0.96 -5.15
CA ILE A 34 -7.60 0.08 -5.64
C ILE A 34 -7.05 -1.33 -5.90
N ARG A 35 -5.88 -1.45 -6.52
CA ARG A 35 -5.19 -2.73 -6.73
C ARG A 35 -4.92 -3.42 -5.41
N TYR A 36 -4.32 -2.70 -4.45
CA TYR A 36 -4.05 -3.23 -3.11
C TYR A 36 -5.33 -3.74 -2.45
N PHE A 37 -6.40 -2.96 -2.47
CA PHE A 37 -7.70 -3.34 -1.93
C PHE A 37 -8.21 -4.67 -2.50
N ILE A 38 -8.10 -4.86 -3.83
CA ILE A 38 -8.54 -6.09 -4.50
C ILE A 38 -7.65 -7.28 -4.12
N VAL A 39 -6.32 -7.12 -4.16
CA VAL A 39 -5.39 -8.24 -3.90
C VAL A 39 -5.23 -8.56 -2.42
N SER A 40 -5.69 -7.71 -1.51
CA SER A 40 -5.67 -7.98 -0.07
C SER A 40 -6.72 -9.01 0.38
N SER A 41 -7.65 -9.38 -0.50
CA SER A 41 -8.68 -10.38 -0.27
C SER A 41 -8.50 -11.55 -1.23
N HIS A 42 -8.88 -12.75 -0.79
CA HIS A 42 -8.90 -13.90 -1.68
C HIS A 42 -9.97 -13.68 -2.77
N TYR A 43 -9.63 -13.92 -4.05
CA TYR A 43 -10.49 -13.60 -5.20
C TYR A 43 -11.84 -14.31 -5.21
N ARG A 44 -12.01 -15.44 -4.48
CA ARG A 44 -13.30 -16.14 -4.30
C ARG A 44 -14.16 -15.56 -3.20
N SER A 45 -13.58 -14.76 -2.31
CA SER A 45 -14.31 -14.10 -1.23
C SER A 45 -15.07 -12.88 -1.75
N PRO A 46 -16.26 -12.59 -1.21
CA PRO A 46 -16.91 -11.32 -1.48
C PRO A 46 -16.05 -10.14 -1.03
N VAL A 47 -15.93 -9.13 -1.87
CA VAL A 47 -15.21 -7.90 -1.55
C VAL A 47 -16.24 -6.82 -1.22
N ASN A 48 -16.16 -6.25 -0.01
CA ASN A 48 -17.04 -5.15 0.39
C ASN A 48 -16.34 -3.81 0.15
N PHE A 49 -16.77 -3.14 -0.92
CA PHE A 49 -16.27 -1.81 -1.26
C PHE A 49 -16.92 -0.76 -0.36
N SER A 50 -16.09 0.10 0.22
CA SER A 50 -16.49 1.32 0.90
C SER A 50 -15.34 2.32 0.89
N ASP A 51 -15.64 3.60 1.06
CA ASP A 51 -14.61 4.63 1.20
C ASP A 51 -13.69 4.35 2.41
N PHE A 52 -14.25 3.78 3.47
CA PHE A 52 -13.48 3.36 4.65
C PHE A 52 -12.48 2.25 4.28
N ALA A 53 -12.92 1.21 3.57
CA ALA A 53 -12.04 0.10 3.16
C ALA A 53 -10.91 0.57 2.23
N LEU A 54 -11.16 1.53 1.35
CA LEU A 54 -10.11 2.12 0.51
C LEU A 54 -9.14 3.00 1.30
N LYS A 55 -9.58 3.73 2.32
CA LYS A 55 -8.69 4.47 3.23
C LYS A 55 -7.79 3.53 4.03
N GLU A 56 -8.32 2.40 4.50
CA GLU A 56 -7.53 1.35 5.15
C GLU A 56 -6.51 0.73 4.17
N ALA A 57 -6.91 0.47 2.94
CA ALA A 57 -6.01 -0.02 1.88
C ALA A 57 -4.89 0.98 1.58
N LYS A 58 -5.20 2.29 1.49
CA LYS A 58 -4.21 3.37 1.37
C LYS A 58 -3.22 3.34 2.52
N THR A 59 -3.72 3.27 3.76
CA THR A 59 -2.88 3.24 4.97
C THR A 59 -1.95 2.02 4.97
N ALA A 60 -2.47 0.87 4.61
CA ALA A 60 -1.69 -0.37 4.57
C ALA A 60 -0.62 -0.35 3.45
N LEU A 61 -0.98 0.10 2.24
CA LEU A 61 -0.05 0.26 1.13
C LEU A 61 1.05 1.28 1.45
N SER A 62 0.72 2.39 2.10
CA SER A 62 1.67 3.43 2.48
C SER A 62 2.77 2.92 3.42
N ARG A 63 2.52 1.85 4.20
CA ARG A 63 3.55 1.24 5.06
C ARG A 63 4.73 0.69 4.26
N PHE A 64 4.48 0.11 3.08
CA PHE A 64 5.55 -0.35 2.19
C PHE A 64 6.34 0.82 1.64
N TYR A 65 5.68 1.88 1.19
CA TYR A 65 6.33 3.09 0.70
C TYR A 65 7.16 3.79 1.78
N HIS A 66 6.68 3.85 3.03
CA HIS A 66 7.46 4.38 4.15
C HIS A 66 8.73 3.56 4.40
N SER A 67 8.64 2.23 4.34
CA SER A 67 9.80 1.36 4.52
C SER A 67 10.82 1.52 3.38
N PHE A 68 10.33 1.66 2.14
CA PHE A 68 11.17 1.95 0.98
C PHE A 68 11.87 3.30 1.13
N LYS A 69 11.13 4.33 1.57
CA LYS A 69 11.68 5.66 1.84
C LYS A 69 12.79 5.62 2.89
N ALA A 70 12.53 4.95 4.01
CA ALA A 70 13.51 4.82 5.09
C ALA A 70 14.79 4.11 4.62
N TYR A 71 14.65 3.00 3.87
CA TYR A 71 15.80 2.30 3.29
C TYR A 71 16.56 3.18 2.30
N GLN A 72 15.86 3.83 1.36
CA GLN A 72 16.47 4.65 0.32
C GLN A 72 17.19 5.88 0.89
N GLN A 73 16.68 6.48 1.94
CA GLN A 73 17.33 7.60 2.62
C GLN A 73 18.66 7.19 3.27
N MET A 74 18.77 5.96 3.75
CA MET A 74 19.96 5.48 4.45
C MET A 74 21.00 4.84 3.51
N TYR A 75 20.53 4.07 2.51
CA TYR A 75 21.38 3.23 1.67
C TYR A 75 21.27 3.53 0.16
N GLY A 76 20.47 4.51 -0.23
CA GLY A 76 20.14 4.80 -1.62
C GLY A 76 19.22 3.73 -2.24
N GLN A 77 19.14 3.71 -3.57
CA GLN A 77 18.31 2.74 -4.31
C GLN A 77 19.07 1.45 -4.66
N LYS A 78 19.98 1.02 -3.79
CA LYS A 78 20.78 -0.18 -4.01
C LYS A 78 19.92 -1.44 -3.97
N ILE A 79 20.04 -2.28 -4.99
CA ILE A 79 19.40 -3.60 -5.08
C ILE A 79 20.47 -4.66 -5.33
N VAL A 80 20.19 -5.90 -4.93
CA VAL A 80 21.02 -7.07 -5.17
C VAL A 80 20.20 -8.20 -5.76
N GLU A 81 20.86 -9.12 -6.47
CA GLU A 81 20.20 -10.31 -7.04
C GLU A 81 19.87 -11.36 -5.97
N THR A 82 20.63 -11.37 -4.88
CA THR A 82 20.38 -12.28 -3.76
C THR A 82 19.09 -11.91 -3.06
N LEU A 83 18.17 -12.88 -2.95
CA LEU A 83 16.90 -12.74 -2.26
C LEU A 83 16.86 -13.60 -1.00
N GLU A 84 16.06 -13.16 -0.02
CA GLU A 84 15.79 -13.95 1.18
C GLU A 84 14.83 -15.11 0.84
N GLN A 85 15.40 -16.30 0.63
CA GLN A 85 14.70 -17.46 0.07
C GLN A 85 13.51 -17.91 0.93
N GLY A 86 13.60 -17.79 2.25
CA GLY A 86 12.50 -18.18 3.14
C GLY A 86 11.22 -17.39 2.87
N PHE A 87 11.31 -16.11 2.56
CA PHE A 87 10.16 -15.29 2.16
C PHE A 87 9.68 -15.60 0.75
N VAL A 88 10.60 -15.83 -0.20
CA VAL A 88 10.25 -16.21 -1.58
C VAL A 88 9.49 -17.53 -1.62
N GLU A 89 9.93 -18.53 -0.85
CA GLU A 89 9.27 -19.83 -0.78
C GLU A 89 7.86 -19.73 -0.17
N ARG A 90 7.71 -18.99 0.93
CA ARG A 90 6.41 -18.76 1.58
C ARG A 90 5.45 -18.00 0.66
N PHE A 91 5.92 -16.96 -0.02
CA PHE A 91 5.14 -16.23 -1.03
C PHE A 91 4.67 -17.17 -2.13
N ASN A 92 5.58 -17.97 -2.70
CA ASN A 92 5.25 -18.92 -3.76
C ASN A 92 4.30 -20.02 -3.27
N ALA A 93 4.43 -20.47 -2.04
CA ALA A 93 3.51 -21.46 -1.47
C ALA A 93 2.09 -20.91 -1.38
N ALA A 94 1.92 -19.69 -0.85
CA ALA A 94 0.62 -19.02 -0.80
C ALA A 94 0.02 -18.80 -2.20
N MET A 95 0.83 -18.38 -3.18
CA MET A 95 0.37 -18.19 -4.57
C MET A 95 -0.01 -19.50 -5.26
N ARG A 96 0.63 -20.62 -4.92
CA ARG A 96 0.25 -21.96 -5.43
C ARG A 96 -1.01 -22.51 -4.78
N ASP A 97 -1.36 -22.04 -3.59
CA ASP A 97 -2.60 -22.38 -2.90
C ASP A 97 -3.76 -21.51 -3.42
N ASP A 98 -4.20 -21.81 -4.63
CA ASP A 98 -5.34 -21.16 -5.30
C ASP A 98 -5.23 -19.61 -5.35
N PHE A 99 -4.02 -19.08 -5.60
CA PHE A 99 -3.75 -17.65 -5.59
C PHE A 99 -4.19 -16.97 -4.29
N ASN A 100 -3.80 -17.51 -3.15
CA ASN A 100 -4.13 -16.98 -1.83
C ASN A 100 -3.35 -15.67 -1.57
N THR A 101 -3.82 -14.60 -2.21
CA THR A 101 -3.19 -13.28 -2.10
C THR A 101 -3.32 -12.71 -0.69
N ALA A 102 -4.33 -13.08 0.08
CA ALA A 102 -4.47 -12.66 1.48
C ALA A 102 -3.30 -13.18 2.34
N GLU A 103 -2.94 -14.46 2.21
CA GLU A 103 -1.77 -15.04 2.87
C GLU A 103 -0.47 -14.45 2.32
N THR A 104 -0.41 -14.24 1.02
CA THR A 104 0.73 -13.57 0.37
C THR A 104 0.98 -12.18 0.96
N MET A 105 -0.07 -11.40 1.23
CA MET A 105 0.03 -10.08 1.87
C MET A 105 0.56 -10.19 3.31
N ALA A 106 0.20 -11.23 4.07
CA ALA A 106 0.74 -11.47 5.41
C ALA A 106 2.27 -11.69 5.34
N VAL A 107 2.74 -12.51 4.39
CA VAL A 107 4.18 -12.72 4.16
C VAL A 107 4.91 -11.41 3.82
N LEU A 108 4.31 -10.57 2.97
CA LEU A 108 4.89 -9.26 2.61
C LEU A 108 4.97 -8.31 3.81
N PHE A 109 3.97 -8.30 4.71
CA PHE A 109 4.03 -7.48 5.93
C PHE A 109 5.07 -7.97 6.93
N GLU A 110 5.28 -9.28 7.07
CA GLU A 110 6.36 -9.81 7.89
C GLU A 110 7.73 -9.40 7.33
N LEU A 111 7.94 -9.56 6.02
CA LEU A 111 9.15 -9.14 5.33
C LEU A 111 9.39 -7.62 5.49
N ASN A 112 8.35 -6.81 5.37
CA ASN A 112 8.41 -5.37 5.59
C ASN A 112 8.81 -5.00 7.02
N LYS A 113 8.33 -5.76 8.02
CA LYS A 113 8.72 -5.60 9.42
C LYS A 113 10.20 -5.92 9.63
N GLU A 114 10.70 -7.01 9.02
CA GLU A 114 12.12 -7.38 9.08
C GLU A 114 13.01 -6.34 8.40
N LEU A 115 12.60 -5.79 7.25
CA LEU A 115 13.28 -4.69 6.58
C LEU A 115 13.40 -3.47 7.51
N ASN A 116 12.30 -3.04 8.12
CA ASN A 116 12.31 -1.90 9.04
C ASN A 116 13.21 -2.14 10.26
N ARG A 117 13.27 -3.38 10.75
CA ARG A 117 14.20 -3.76 11.83
C ARG A 117 15.65 -3.64 11.37
N ALA A 118 16.00 -4.22 10.22
CA ALA A 118 17.35 -4.18 9.69
C ALA A 118 17.82 -2.74 9.40
N VAL A 119 16.95 -1.87 8.90
CA VAL A 119 17.21 -0.44 8.70
C VAL A 119 17.50 0.24 10.05
N LYS A 120 16.67 -0.02 11.07
CA LYS A 120 16.83 0.56 12.41
C LYS A 120 18.10 0.10 13.12
N GLU A 121 18.51 -1.17 12.91
CA GLU A 121 19.73 -1.76 13.48
C GLU A 121 20.97 -1.46 12.63
N GLU A 122 20.83 -0.69 11.54
CA GLU A 122 21.90 -0.28 10.62
C GLU A 122 22.66 -1.47 9.98
N THR A 123 22.00 -2.61 9.83
CA THR A 123 22.54 -3.82 9.19
C THR A 123 22.43 -3.72 7.67
N ALA A 124 23.31 -2.95 7.03
CA ALA A 124 23.21 -2.55 5.62
C ALA A 124 23.07 -3.71 4.63
N GLU A 125 23.86 -4.79 4.81
CA GLU A 125 23.82 -5.95 3.92
C GLU A 125 22.46 -6.67 4.01
N GLN A 126 22.01 -6.95 5.23
CA GLN A 126 20.72 -7.59 5.48
C GLN A 126 19.56 -6.71 4.99
N ALA A 127 19.59 -5.40 5.29
CA ALA A 127 18.58 -4.46 4.83
C ALA A 127 18.50 -4.44 3.30
N THR A 128 19.64 -4.51 2.59
CA THR A 128 19.67 -4.53 1.12
C THR A 128 19.06 -5.80 0.54
N VAL A 129 19.33 -6.97 1.12
CA VAL A 129 18.72 -8.24 0.70
C VAL A 129 17.21 -8.22 0.95
N LEU A 130 16.76 -7.78 2.14
CA LEU A 130 15.33 -7.71 2.48
C LEU A 130 14.58 -6.68 1.60
N TYR A 131 15.18 -5.51 1.35
CA TYR A 131 14.62 -4.51 0.43
C TYR A 131 14.47 -5.06 -0.99
N SER A 132 15.51 -5.73 -1.51
CA SER A 132 15.49 -6.34 -2.85
C SER A 132 14.42 -7.42 -2.95
N THR A 133 14.30 -8.24 -1.91
CA THR A 133 13.27 -9.28 -1.83
C THR A 133 11.86 -8.69 -1.79
N LEU A 134 11.63 -7.68 -0.95
CA LEU A 134 10.32 -7.03 -0.83
C LEU A 134 9.93 -6.35 -2.15
N ARG A 135 10.87 -5.64 -2.79
CA ARG A 135 10.66 -5.02 -4.10
C ARG A 135 10.32 -6.05 -5.18
N TYR A 136 11.03 -7.17 -5.21
CA TYR A 136 10.76 -8.27 -6.15
C TYR A 136 9.35 -8.84 -5.96
N LEU A 137 8.99 -9.18 -4.72
CA LEU A 137 7.70 -9.82 -4.42
C LEU A 137 6.51 -8.86 -4.58
N THR A 138 6.64 -7.61 -4.18
CA THR A 138 5.58 -6.60 -4.40
C THR A 138 5.35 -6.33 -5.88
N ASN A 139 6.41 -6.36 -6.69
CA ASN A 139 6.32 -6.20 -8.14
C ASN A 139 5.49 -7.31 -8.82
N ILE A 140 5.54 -8.55 -8.33
CA ILE A 140 4.72 -9.66 -8.85
C ILE A 140 3.22 -9.34 -8.70
N LEU A 141 2.81 -8.67 -7.63
CA LEU A 141 1.43 -8.23 -7.41
C LEU A 141 1.10 -6.88 -8.06
N GLY A 142 2.08 -6.23 -8.69
CA GLY A 142 1.95 -4.88 -9.24
C GLY A 142 1.75 -3.82 -8.16
N LEU A 143 2.39 -3.99 -7.01
CA LEU A 143 2.39 -3.06 -5.88
C LEU A 143 3.75 -2.38 -5.74
N VAL A 144 3.76 -1.16 -5.18
CA VAL A 144 4.95 -0.31 -4.97
C VAL A 144 5.67 -0.04 -6.30
N GLN A 145 4.89 0.35 -7.32
CA GLN A 145 5.37 0.55 -8.70
C GLN A 145 5.83 1.99 -8.96
N HIS A 146 5.44 2.94 -8.13
CA HIS A 146 5.75 4.35 -8.30
C HIS A 146 7.00 4.75 -7.50
N ASP A 147 7.57 5.88 -7.86
CA ASP A 147 8.54 6.55 -7.02
C ASP A 147 7.90 6.92 -5.67
N VAL A 148 8.70 6.84 -4.61
CA VAL A 148 8.19 7.04 -3.24
C VAL A 148 7.67 8.47 -3.03
N ASP A 149 8.39 9.46 -3.57
CA ASP A 149 7.99 10.85 -3.39
C ASP A 149 6.80 11.20 -4.31
N GLU A 150 6.72 10.62 -5.52
CA GLU A 150 5.55 10.75 -6.41
C GLU A 150 4.28 10.17 -5.77
N PHE A 151 4.39 8.99 -5.13
CA PHE A 151 3.26 8.37 -4.45
C PHE A 151 2.72 9.27 -3.33
N PHE A 152 3.58 9.79 -2.46
CA PHE A 152 3.15 10.68 -1.38
C PHE A 152 2.69 12.05 -1.89
N PHE A 153 3.30 12.56 -2.95
CA PHE A 153 2.88 13.80 -3.60
C PHE A 153 1.45 13.71 -4.14
N PHE A 154 1.10 12.58 -4.77
CA PHE A 154 -0.27 12.35 -5.25
C PHE A 154 -1.29 12.49 -4.12
N PHE A 155 -1.04 11.89 -2.95
CA PHE A 155 -1.96 11.98 -1.83
C PHE A 155 -2.02 13.37 -1.23
N PHE A 156 -0.90 14.04 -1.09
CA PHE A 156 -0.85 15.40 -0.60
C PHE A 156 -1.66 16.36 -1.50
N PHE A 157 -1.51 16.23 -2.80
CA PHE A 157 -2.25 17.06 -3.77
C PHE A 157 -3.74 16.75 -3.76
N HIS A 158 -4.12 15.47 -3.72
CA HIS A 158 -5.53 15.07 -3.66
C HIS A 158 -6.22 15.50 -2.35
N GLU A 159 -5.54 15.37 -1.23
CA GLU A 159 -6.08 15.84 0.05
C GLU A 159 -6.18 17.38 0.08
N ALA A 160 -5.21 18.09 -0.46
CA ALA A 160 -5.23 19.54 -0.55
C ALA A 160 -6.36 20.09 -1.45
N LEU A 161 -6.72 19.37 -2.52
CA LEU A 161 -7.83 19.75 -3.40
C LEU A 161 -9.21 19.67 -2.74
N TYR A 162 -9.32 18.88 -1.66
CA TYR A 162 -10.56 18.72 -0.89
C TYR A 162 -10.55 19.45 0.46
N LEU A 163 -9.42 20.11 0.81
CA LEU A 163 -9.35 20.97 1.99
C LEU A 163 -9.92 22.35 1.67
N SER A 164 -10.79 22.84 2.52
CA SER A 164 -11.22 24.24 2.49
C SER A 164 -10.04 25.16 2.85
N ASP A 165 -10.04 26.39 2.40
CA ASP A 165 -9.02 27.41 2.74
C ASP A 165 -8.81 27.47 4.26
N LYS A 166 -9.87 27.31 5.03
CA LYS A 166 -9.87 27.33 6.50
C LYS A 166 -9.11 26.14 7.13
N GLU A 167 -9.15 24.98 6.50
CA GLU A 167 -8.39 23.78 6.94
C GLU A 167 -6.92 23.93 6.56
N ILE A 168 -6.63 24.48 5.40
CA ILE A 168 -5.27 24.79 4.95
C ILE A 168 -4.61 25.78 5.91
N ASP A 169 -5.28 26.87 6.25
CA ASP A 169 -4.78 27.85 7.20
C ASP A 169 -4.53 27.25 8.59
N ASN A 170 -5.40 26.36 9.04
CA ASN A 170 -5.24 25.65 10.32
C ASN A 170 -4.01 24.74 10.33
N PHE A 171 -3.74 23.99 9.26
CA PHE A 171 -2.53 23.16 9.13
C PHE A 171 -1.26 24.02 9.06
N ILE A 172 -1.30 25.15 8.36
CA ILE A 172 -0.19 26.11 8.31
C ILE A 172 0.11 26.63 9.72
N GLN A 173 -0.92 27.03 10.48
CA GLN A 173 -0.77 27.53 11.85
C GLN A 173 -0.19 26.45 12.78
N GLN A 174 -0.71 25.23 12.76
CA GLN A 174 -0.18 24.12 13.54
C GLN A 174 1.30 23.83 13.26
N ARG A 175 1.74 23.94 12.01
CA ARG A 175 3.14 23.79 11.63
C ARG A 175 4.02 24.92 12.17
N PHE A 176 3.51 26.15 12.17
CA PHE A 176 4.22 27.29 12.77
C PHE A 176 4.37 27.13 14.27
N ASP A 177 3.31 26.67 14.97
CA ASP A 177 3.31 26.48 16.41
C ASP A 177 4.25 25.33 16.84
N ALA A 178 4.26 24.23 16.08
CA ALA A 178 5.20 23.13 16.30
C ALA A 178 6.66 23.51 16.09
N LYS A 179 6.96 24.44 15.14
CA LYS A 179 8.33 24.97 14.94
C LYS A 179 8.77 25.95 16.03
N ARG A 180 7.83 26.57 16.76
CA ARG A 180 8.15 27.48 17.87
C ARG A 180 8.32 26.76 19.21
N ALA A 181 7.82 25.50 19.29
CA ALA A 181 7.90 24.68 20.49
C ALA A 181 9.20 23.81 20.57
N ASN A 182 10.00 23.78 19.49
CA ASN A 182 11.33 23.19 19.42
C ASN A 182 12.41 24.27 19.28
#